data_a223a87e2b1fdc9d21174eecd1965344
#
_entry.id   a223a87e2b1fdc9d21174eecd1965344
#
_cell.length_a   1.000
_cell.length_b   1.000
_cell.length_c   1.000
_cell.angle_alpha   90.00
_cell.angle_beta   90.00
_cell.angle_gamma   90.00
#
_symmetry.space_group_name_H-M   'P 1'
#
loop_
_entity.id
_entity.type
_entity.pdbx_description
1 polymer ?
#
loop_
_entity_poly.entity_id
_entity_poly.type
_entity_poly.pdbx_seq_one_letter_code
_entity_poly.pdbx_strand_id
1 'polypeptide(L)'
;MILALLLLPTLASAAQKLPPEVSAALQFNKWYISQIITGKEPLKNYEALRPYVTRETISKLKAIDKLDPEEYDVPDVDMFIKAQGYEDDWDIVSARALDYDAACMQVYISFGKKRDHTVIDCMVKEDGAWKVESVASMNISDNLMME
;
A
#
# COMPACT_ATOMS: atom_id res chain seq x y z
N MET A 1 42.38 24.10 -41.03
CA MET A 1 41.02 24.19 -40.42
C MET A 1 40.77 22.87 -39.69
N ILE A 2 40.90 22.89 -38.36
CA ILE A 2 40.71 21.69 -37.51
C ILE A 2 39.32 21.82 -36.90
N LEU A 3 38.39 20.92 -37.26
CA LEU A 3 37.05 20.85 -36.77
C LEU A 3 37.06 20.06 -35.44
N ALA A 4 36.98 20.75 -34.29
CA ALA A 4 36.88 20.12 -32.99
C ALA A 4 35.45 19.63 -32.76
N LEU A 5 35.25 18.31 -32.77
CA LEU A 5 33.98 17.67 -32.47
C LEU A 5 33.80 17.62 -30.92
N LEU A 6 32.97 18.49 -30.40
CA LEU A 6 32.58 18.50 -28.98
C LEU A 6 31.60 17.35 -28.69
N LEU A 7 32.15 16.27 -28.09
CA LEU A 7 31.33 15.18 -27.50
C LEU A 7 30.73 15.68 -26.19
N LEU A 8 29.41 15.99 -26.21
CA LEU A 8 28.65 16.26 -25.00
C LEU A 8 28.33 14.92 -24.30
N PRO A 9 28.67 14.76 -23.01
CA PRO A 9 28.27 13.59 -22.25
C PRO A 9 26.77 13.62 -22.00
N THR A 10 26.03 12.66 -22.51
CA THR A 10 24.64 12.41 -22.15
C THR A 10 24.60 11.88 -20.72
N LEU A 11 24.19 12.70 -19.76
CA LEU A 11 23.85 12.27 -18.41
C LEU A 11 22.60 11.41 -18.49
N ALA A 12 22.79 10.09 -18.56
CA ALA A 12 21.70 9.15 -18.35
C ALA A 12 21.27 9.25 -16.89
N SER A 13 20.11 9.89 -16.64
CA SER A 13 19.47 9.88 -15.34
C SER A 13 19.06 8.46 -15.03
N ALA A 14 19.80 7.76 -14.18
CA ALA A 14 19.39 6.48 -13.64
C ALA A 14 18.14 6.70 -12.80
N ALA A 15 17.00 6.15 -13.23
CA ALA A 15 15.77 6.16 -12.44
C ALA A 15 16.07 5.55 -11.07
N GLN A 16 15.86 6.32 -10.00
CA GLN A 16 16.18 5.92 -8.63
C GLN A 16 15.28 4.74 -8.25
N LYS A 17 15.88 3.57 -8.02
CA LYS A 17 15.17 2.35 -7.65
C LYS A 17 14.53 2.55 -6.26
N LEU A 18 13.24 2.28 -6.14
CA LEU A 18 12.55 2.32 -4.86
C LEU A 18 13.17 1.33 -3.86
N PRO A 19 13.22 1.66 -2.57
CA PRO A 19 13.56 0.70 -1.52
C PRO A 19 12.68 -0.55 -1.61
N PRO A 20 13.20 -1.74 -1.27
CA PRO A 20 12.45 -3.00 -1.44
C PRO A 20 11.09 -3.03 -0.72
N GLU A 21 11.02 -2.50 0.49
CA GLU A 21 9.78 -2.40 1.28
C GLU A 21 8.75 -1.47 0.63
N VAL A 22 9.20 -0.34 0.08
CA VAL A 22 8.33 0.61 -0.64
C VAL A 22 7.83 -0.01 -1.94
N SER A 23 8.71 -0.69 -2.66
CA SER A 23 8.34 -1.40 -3.89
C SER A 23 7.32 -2.50 -3.63
N ALA A 24 7.49 -3.29 -2.57
CA ALA A 24 6.57 -4.35 -2.18
C ALA A 24 5.18 -3.78 -1.79
N ALA A 25 5.14 -2.73 -0.98
CA ALA A 25 3.91 -2.05 -0.61
C ALA A 25 3.18 -1.47 -1.83
N LEU A 26 3.91 -0.82 -2.75
CA LEU A 26 3.34 -0.29 -3.98
C LEU A 26 2.75 -1.39 -4.87
N GLN A 27 3.46 -2.50 -5.05
CA GLN A 27 2.99 -3.63 -5.86
C GLN A 27 1.73 -4.25 -5.27
N PHE A 28 1.70 -4.45 -3.95
CA PHE A 28 0.52 -4.95 -3.26
C PHE A 28 -0.70 -4.05 -3.50
N ASN A 29 -0.58 -2.75 -3.23
CA ASN A 29 -1.71 -1.83 -3.32
C ASN A 29 -2.20 -1.66 -4.77
N LYS A 30 -1.30 -1.63 -5.76
CA LYS A 30 -1.69 -1.64 -7.18
C LYS A 30 -2.48 -2.90 -7.56
N TRP A 31 -2.00 -4.05 -7.14
CA TRP A 31 -2.69 -5.32 -7.36
C TRP A 31 -4.05 -5.29 -6.65
N TYR A 32 -4.08 -4.93 -5.36
CA TYR A 32 -5.26 -4.98 -4.52
C TYR A 32 -6.39 -4.10 -5.08
N ILE A 33 -6.09 -2.83 -5.36
CA ILE A 33 -7.09 -1.91 -5.91
C ILE A 33 -7.56 -2.33 -7.31
N SER A 34 -6.69 -2.91 -8.14
CA SER A 34 -7.08 -3.43 -9.44
C SER A 34 -8.09 -4.56 -9.35
N GLN A 35 -7.99 -5.42 -8.31
CA GLN A 35 -8.96 -6.47 -8.06
C GLN A 35 -10.33 -5.87 -7.69
N ILE A 36 -10.35 -4.87 -6.82
CA ILE A 36 -11.59 -4.19 -6.41
C ILE A 36 -12.26 -3.51 -7.62
N ILE A 37 -11.52 -2.72 -8.39
CA ILE A 37 -12.03 -2.00 -9.57
C ILE A 37 -12.62 -2.98 -10.59
N THR A 38 -12.07 -4.19 -10.71
CA THR A 38 -12.59 -5.23 -11.61
C THR A 38 -13.70 -6.09 -10.99
N GLY A 39 -14.26 -5.67 -9.86
CA GLY A 39 -15.42 -6.31 -9.21
C GLY A 39 -15.09 -7.61 -8.46
N LYS A 40 -13.82 -7.81 -8.09
CA LYS A 40 -13.39 -8.95 -7.28
C LYS A 40 -13.35 -8.58 -5.80
N GLU A 41 -13.37 -9.59 -4.93
CA GLU A 41 -13.26 -9.46 -3.47
C GLU A 41 -11.89 -9.97 -2.99
N PRO A 42 -10.81 -9.18 -3.16
CA PRO A 42 -9.46 -9.65 -2.82
C PRO A 42 -9.29 -9.92 -1.33
N LEU A 43 -10.04 -9.23 -0.45
CA LEU A 43 -10.01 -9.43 0.99
C LEU A 43 -10.33 -10.86 1.42
N LYS A 44 -11.15 -11.58 0.65
CA LYS A 44 -11.53 -12.98 0.87
C LYS A 44 -10.69 -13.98 0.09
N ASN A 45 -9.84 -13.52 -0.81
CA ASN A 45 -8.96 -14.40 -1.60
C ASN A 45 -7.62 -14.60 -0.87
N TYR A 46 -7.64 -15.41 0.19
CA TYR A 46 -6.48 -15.63 1.07
C TYR A 46 -5.27 -16.21 0.35
N GLU A 47 -5.46 -17.04 -0.67
CA GLU A 47 -4.34 -17.58 -1.46
C GLU A 47 -3.65 -16.48 -2.27
N ALA A 48 -4.41 -15.58 -2.88
CA ALA A 48 -3.86 -14.46 -3.63
C ALA A 48 -3.20 -13.40 -2.73
N LEU A 49 -3.60 -13.31 -1.46
CA LEU A 49 -2.98 -12.42 -0.47
C LEU A 49 -1.63 -12.94 0.04
N ARG A 50 -1.36 -14.24 0.02
CA ARG A 50 -0.15 -14.86 0.60
C ARG A 50 1.17 -14.24 0.14
N PRO A 51 1.38 -13.85 -1.12
CA PRO A 51 2.61 -13.22 -1.56
C PRO A 51 2.85 -11.84 -0.93
N TYR A 52 1.78 -11.18 -0.48
CA TYR A 52 1.79 -9.77 -0.09
C TYR A 52 1.56 -9.52 1.39
N VAL A 53 0.84 -10.41 2.07
CA VAL A 53 0.35 -10.22 3.44
C VAL A 53 0.88 -11.33 4.34
N THR A 54 1.20 -11.00 5.59
CA THR A 54 1.73 -11.97 6.54
C THR A 54 0.72 -13.07 6.87
N ARG A 55 1.22 -14.25 7.24
CA ARG A 55 0.38 -15.38 7.68
C ARG A 55 -0.50 -15.03 8.86
N GLU A 56 0.04 -14.27 9.81
CA GLU A 56 -0.71 -13.84 11.00
C GLU A 56 -1.89 -12.96 10.60
N THR A 57 -1.68 -11.98 9.73
CA THR A 57 -2.73 -11.09 9.24
C THR A 57 -3.80 -11.84 8.47
N ILE A 58 -3.41 -12.77 7.60
CA ILE A 58 -4.38 -13.65 6.89
C ILE A 58 -5.19 -14.49 7.88
N SER A 59 -4.56 -15.00 8.95
CA SER A 59 -5.28 -15.75 9.98
C SER A 59 -6.29 -14.88 10.73
N LYS A 60 -5.96 -13.62 11.02
CA LYS A 60 -6.89 -12.65 11.62
C LYS A 60 -8.07 -12.36 10.68
N LEU A 61 -7.83 -12.18 9.38
CA LEU A 61 -8.89 -11.98 8.39
C LEU A 61 -9.85 -13.17 8.32
N LYS A 62 -9.31 -14.38 8.30
CA LYS A 62 -10.12 -15.61 8.35
C LYS A 62 -10.97 -15.74 9.61
N ALA A 63 -10.45 -15.28 10.74
CA ALA A 63 -11.18 -15.29 12.00
C ALA A 63 -12.33 -14.28 11.98
N ILE A 64 -12.10 -13.07 11.47
CA ILE A 64 -13.11 -12.01 11.33
C ILE A 64 -14.22 -12.45 10.37
N ASP A 65 -13.87 -13.07 9.24
CA ASP A 65 -14.84 -13.54 8.24
C ASP A 65 -15.84 -14.59 8.77
N LYS A 66 -15.49 -15.25 9.88
CA LYS A 66 -16.34 -16.24 10.56
C LYS A 66 -17.25 -15.66 11.64
N LEU A 67 -17.06 -14.39 12.00
CA LEU A 67 -17.88 -13.75 13.03
C LEU A 67 -19.28 -13.46 12.49
N ASP A 68 -20.28 -13.68 13.33
CA ASP A 68 -21.64 -13.29 13.04
C ASP A 68 -21.78 -11.77 13.23
N PRO A 69 -22.10 -11.00 12.18
CA PRO A 69 -22.23 -9.55 12.27
C PRO A 69 -23.44 -9.11 13.14
N GLU A 70 -24.37 -10.00 13.46
CA GLU A 70 -25.47 -9.72 14.40
C GLU A 70 -25.02 -9.80 15.87
N GLU A 71 -23.96 -10.58 16.16
CA GLU A 71 -23.42 -10.78 17.51
C GLU A 71 -22.16 -9.96 17.79
N TYR A 72 -21.41 -9.58 16.75
CA TYR A 72 -20.10 -8.95 16.86
C TYR A 72 -20.05 -7.66 16.03
N ASP A 73 -19.34 -6.67 16.56
CA ASP A 73 -19.01 -5.45 15.82
C ASP A 73 -17.92 -5.76 14.78
N VAL A 74 -18.35 -6.11 13.58
CA VAL A 74 -17.46 -6.43 12.47
C VAL A 74 -17.15 -5.13 11.70
N PRO A 75 -15.86 -4.83 11.43
CA PRO A 75 -15.50 -3.65 10.63
C PRO A 75 -16.21 -3.63 9.27
N ASP A 76 -16.83 -2.53 8.92
CA ASP A 76 -17.53 -2.32 7.65
C ASP A 76 -16.66 -1.68 6.57
N VAL A 77 -15.41 -1.33 6.91
CA VAL A 77 -14.41 -0.82 5.98
C VAL A 77 -13.40 -1.89 5.59
N ASP A 78 -12.95 -1.84 4.36
CA ASP A 78 -11.87 -2.70 3.89
C ASP A 78 -10.58 -2.44 4.70
N MET A 79 -9.96 -3.50 5.17
CA MET A 79 -8.79 -3.42 6.05
C MET A 79 -7.60 -2.74 5.38
N PHE A 80 -7.38 -2.96 4.09
CA PHE A 80 -6.17 -2.52 3.39
C PHE A 80 -6.31 -1.13 2.79
N ILE A 81 -7.47 -0.77 2.28
CA ILE A 81 -7.69 0.56 1.72
C ILE A 81 -8.35 1.53 2.72
N LYS A 82 -8.81 1.03 3.87
CA LYS A 82 -9.47 1.84 4.92
C LYS A 82 -10.63 2.69 4.41
N ALA A 83 -11.43 2.12 3.51
CA ALA A 83 -12.59 2.75 2.92
C ALA A 83 -13.69 1.73 2.61
N GLN A 84 -14.93 2.17 2.50
CA GLN A 84 -16.08 1.35 2.07
C GLN A 84 -16.20 1.26 0.55
N GLY A 85 -15.56 2.17 -0.18
CA GLY A 85 -15.58 2.25 -1.64
C GLY A 85 -14.29 2.85 -2.18
N TYR A 86 -14.28 3.18 -3.44
CA TYR A 86 -13.13 3.77 -4.14
C TYR A 86 -13.59 4.82 -5.14
N GLU A 87 -12.68 5.73 -5.49
CA GLU A 87 -12.88 6.73 -6.55
C GLU A 87 -12.34 6.22 -7.88
N ASP A 88 -12.81 6.82 -8.98
CA ASP A 88 -12.52 6.37 -10.36
C ASP A 88 -11.03 6.37 -10.71
N ASP A 89 -10.22 7.19 -10.03
CA ASP A 89 -8.79 7.35 -10.30
C ASP A 89 -7.88 6.62 -9.27
N TRP A 90 -8.43 5.73 -8.44
CA TRP A 90 -7.65 4.99 -7.44
C TRP A 90 -6.73 3.92 -8.02
N ASP A 91 -6.82 3.61 -9.30
CA ASP A 91 -5.81 2.85 -10.04
C ASP A 91 -4.45 3.57 -10.09
N ILE A 92 -4.43 4.88 -9.86
CA ILE A 92 -3.23 5.68 -9.71
C ILE A 92 -2.77 5.57 -8.25
N VAL A 93 -1.80 4.71 -7.98
CA VAL A 93 -1.23 4.45 -6.65
C VAL A 93 0.18 4.99 -6.58
N SER A 94 0.48 5.74 -5.53
CA SER A 94 1.83 6.20 -5.23
C SER A 94 2.28 5.75 -3.84
N ALA A 95 3.58 5.53 -3.68
CA ALA A 95 4.18 5.10 -2.43
C ALA A 95 5.39 5.96 -2.08
N ARG A 96 5.58 6.23 -0.79
CA ARG A 96 6.79 6.86 -0.26
C ARG A 96 7.17 6.24 1.07
N ALA A 97 8.47 6.12 1.32
CA ALA A 97 8.98 5.69 2.61
C ALA A 97 8.61 6.72 3.69
N LEU A 98 8.24 6.20 4.85
CA LEU A 98 8.16 6.93 6.09
C LEU A 98 9.30 6.47 6.99
N ASP A 99 9.44 7.09 8.16
CA ASP A 99 10.46 6.75 9.12
C ASP A 99 10.33 5.30 9.61
N TYR A 100 11.49 4.70 9.89
CA TYR A 100 11.58 3.38 10.47
C TYR A 100 11.00 3.41 11.90
N ASP A 101 10.00 2.56 12.12
CA ASP A 101 9.52 2.22 13.44
C ASP A 101 10.21 0.91 13.90
N ALA A 102 10.42 0.73 15.20
CA ALA A 102 11.01 -0.48 15.77
C ALA A 102 10.20 -1.76 15.45
N ALA A 103 8.90 -1.62 15.16
CA ALA A 103 8.01 -2.74 14.83
C ALA A 103 8.00 -3.08 13.34
N CYS A 104 8.08 -2.08 12.43
CA CYS A 104 7.96 -2.28 10.99
C CYS A 104 8.49 -1.10 10.19
N MET A 105 8.64 -1.30 8.88
CA MET A 105 8.91 -0.22 7.93
C MET A 105 7.58 0.39 7.49
N GLN A 106 7.35 1.63 7.83
CA GLN A 106 6.13 2.35 7.47
C GLN A 106 6.24 2.91 6.05
N VAL A 107 5.21 2.66 5.24
CA VAL A 107 5.13 3.14 3.87
C VAL A 107 3.81 3.87 3.67
N TYR A 108 3.85 5.13 3.26
CA TYR A 108 2.66 5.86 2.84
C TYR A 108 2.23 5.39 1.46
N ILE A 109 0.96 5.01 1.36
CA ILE A 109 0.28 4.68 0.11
C ILE A 109 -0.82 5.71 -0.12
N SER A 110 -0.76 6.40 -1.24
CA SER A 110 -1.77 7.39 -1.63
C SER A 110 -2.47 6.95 -2.91
N PHE A 111 -3.78 7.06 -2.91
CA PHE A 111 -4.65 6.72 -4.03
C PHE A 111 -5.16 7.97 -4.73
N GLY A 112 -5.30 7.88 -6.06
CA GLY A 112 -5.80 8.94 -6.90
C GLY A 112 -4.77 10.02 -7.25
N LYS A 113 -5.11 10.86 -8.22
CA LYS A 113 -4.25 11.95 -8.70
C LYS A 113 -4.01 13.01 -7.64
N LYS A 114 -5.00 13.28 -6.80
CA LYS A 114 -4.92 14.27 -5.72
C LYS A 114 -4.21 13.76 -4.48
N ARG A 115 -4.05 12.42 -4.35
CA ARG A 115 -3.46 11.76 -3.18
C ARG A 115 -4.14 12.14 -1.87
N ASP A 116 -5.44 12.37 -1.90
CA ASP A 116 -6.26 12.78 -0.76
C ASP A 116 -6.72 11.61 0.10
N HIS A 117 -6.61 10.38 -0.41
CA HIS A 117 -6.79 9.17 0.40
C HIS A 117 -5.45 8.48 0.60
N THR A 118 -4.98 8.45 1.83
CA THR A 118 -3.69 7.88 2.19
C THR A 118 -3.83 6.88 3.34
N VAL A 119 -3.17 5.75 3.21
CA VAL A 119 -3.01 4.74 4.27
C VAL A 119 -1.53 4.55 4.56
N ILE A 120 -1.23 3.97 5.72
CA ILE A 120 0.13 3.64 6.15
C ILE A 120 0.24 2.13 6.26
N ASP A 121 0.99 1.53 5.35
CA ASP A 121 1.32 0.11 5.40
C ASP A 121 2.50 -0.13 6.34
N CYS A 122 2.33 -1.04 7.27
CA CYS A 122 3.38 -1.56 8.13
C CYS A 122 3.98 -2.79 7.46
N MET A 123 5.21 -2.67 6.94
CA MET A 123 5.90 -3.72 6.19
C MET A 123 6.90 -4.46 7.08
N VAL A 124 6.83 -5.78 7.05
CA VAL A 124 7.76 -6.67 7.75
C VAL A 124 8.33 -7.73 6.81
N LYS A 125 9.48 -8.30 7.13
CA LYS A 125 10.00 -9.46 6.40
C LYS A 125 9.42 -10.75 6.98
N GLU A 126 8.86 -11.57 6.09
CA GLU A 126 8.42 -12.94 6.37
C GLU A 126 8.99 -13.86 5.30
N ASP A 127 9.78 -14.86 5.70
CA ASP A 127 10.45 -15.79 4.77
C ASP A 127 11.29 -15.07 3.68
N GLY A 128 11.97 -13.99 4.05
CA GLY A 128 12.81 -13.20 3.15
C GLY A 128 12.07 -12.23 2.21
N ALA A 129 10.75 -12.17 2.26
CA ALA A 129 9.93 -11.25 1.47
C ALA A 129 9.31 -10.16 2.33
N TRP A 130 9.23 -8.94 1.81
CA TRP A 130 8.50 -7.86 2.43
C TRP A 130 7.01 -8.05 2.27
N LYS A 131 6.27 -8.01 3.38
CA LYS A 131 4.82 -8.23 3.42
C LYS A 131 4.13 -7.21 4.32
N VAL A 132 2.88 -6.94 4.01
CA VAL A 132 2.01 -6.09 4.83
C VAL A 132 1.59 -6.87 6.08
N GLU A 133 1.85 -6.32 7.25
CA GLU A 133 1.39 -6.85 8.53
C GLU A 133 0.13 -6.15 9.03
N SER A 134 0.08 -4.84 8.87
CA SER A 134 -1.07 -4.02 9.26
C SER A 134 -1.16 -2.76 8.42
N VAL A 135 -2.33 -2.12 8.45
CA VAL A 135 -2.59 -0.86 7.76
C VAL A 135 -3.28 0.10 8.71
N ALA A 136 -2.79 1.33 8.78
CA ALA A 136 -3.41 2.41 9.52
C ALA A 136 -4.03 3.44 8.58
N SER A 137 -5.14 4.08 9.01
CA SER A 137 -5.69 5.24 8.32
C SER A 137 -4.83 6.47 8.62
N MET A 138 -4.64 7.32 7.63
CA MET A 138 -4.11 8.65 7.84
C MET A 138 -5.26 9.67 7.79
N ASN A 139 -5.83 10.00 8.95
CA ASN A 139 -6.82 11.06 9.06
C ASN A 139 -6.10 12.41 9.18
N ILE A 140 -5.99 13.13 8.07
CA ILE A 140 -5.41 14.49 8.05
C ILE A 140 -6.36 15.52 8.71
N SER A 141 -7.66 15.21 8.77
CA SER A 141 -8.69 16.14 9.29
C SER A 141 -8.63 16.33 10.80
N ASP A 142 -8.12 15.40 11.58
CA ASP A 142 -8.15 15.47 13.04
C ASP A 142 -7.01 16.31 13.63
N ASN A 143 -5.93 16.58 12.86
CA ASN A 143 -4.79 17.35 13.35
C ASN A 143 -4.89 18.86 13.07
N LEU A 144 -5.86 19.31 12.29
CA LEU A 144 -6.05 20.74 11.98
C LEU A 144 -7.06 21.44 12.90
N MET A 145 -7.70 20.72 13.81
CA MET A 145 -8.71 21.27 14.73
C MET A 145 -8.19 21.46 16.17
N MET A 146 -6.89 21.30 16.40
CA MET A 146 -6.28 21.45 17.74
C MET A 146 -5.27 22.60 17.82
N GLU A 147 -5.47 23.66 17.07
CA GLU A 147 -4.78 24.95 17.31
C GLU A 147 -5.81 26.02 17.66
#